data_e830b749b2aaa8afc974e44c9fa138b6
#
_entry.id   e830b749b2aaa8afc974e44c9fa138b6
#
_cell.length_a   1.000
_cell.length_b   1.000
_cell.length_c   1.000
_cell.angle_alpha   90.00
_cell.angle_beta   90.00
_cell.angle_gamma   90.00
#
_symmetry.space_group_name_H-M   'P 1'
#
loop_
_entity.id
_entity.type
_entity.pdbx_description
1 polymer ?
#
loop_
_entity_poly.entity_id
_entity_poly.type
_entity_poly.pdbx_seq_one_letter_code
_entity_poly.pdbx_strand_id
1 'polypeptide(L)'
;VNNLGRCGHYINQLCEKNSKDLHLGLEPEPLGWFENTPETISFFDRFRSVHGDSYDSVIGVNYDTCHLAIEYESAIDSLSELSKNNIRISKFHLSSALKLKPDQIAIDTLKAYQEDVYLHQVIGKLNNGGIVRYKDLPDAINDFDSDLNDYSEWRVHFHIPLHASPGGIFD
;
A
#
# COMPACT_ATOMS: atom_id res chain seq x y z
N VAL A 1 19.49 1.48 -1.99
CA VAL A 1 20.08 0.20 -1.58
C VAL A 1 21.26 0.43 -0.64
N ASN A 2 22.35 1.15 -1.03
CA ASN A 2 23.54 1.31 -0.18
C ASN A 2 23.28 2.05 1.15
N ASN A 3 22.50 3.14 1.14
CA ASN A 3 22.17 3.87 2.39
C ASN A 3 21.32 2.99 3.32
N LEU A 4 20.42 2.18 2.78
CA LEU A 4 19.64 1.23 3.57
C LEU A 4 20.54 0.16 4.19
N GLY A 5 21.54 -0.35 3.46
CA GLY A 5 22.54 -1.27 4.01
C GLY A 5 23.34 -0.66 5.17
N ARG A 6 23.73 0.62 5.05
CA ARG A 6 24.38 1.34 6.16
C ARG A 6 23.46 1.50 7.37
N CYS A 7 22.17 1.74 7.13
CA CYS A 7 21.16 1.80 8.19
C CYS A 7 21.00 0.45 8.88
N GLY A 8 20.88 -0.64 8.11
CA GLY A 8 20.80 -2.01 8.63
C GLY A 8 22.01 -2.40 9.48
N HIS A 9 23.22 -2.04 9.02
CA HIS A 9 24.44 -2.25 9.79
C HIS A 9 24.39 -1.52 11.15
N TYR A 10 23.97 -0.26 11.16
CA TYR A 10 23.86 0.51 12.39
C TYR A 10 22.80 -0.06 13.35
N ILE A 11 21.65 -0.50 12.82
CA ILE A 11 20.60 -1.13 13.64
C ILE A 11 21.12 -2.44 14.24
N ASN A 12 21.83 -3.29 13.47
CA ASN A 12 22.46 -4.50 14.01
C ASN A 12 23.39 -4.19 15.19
N GLN A 13 24.24 -3.18 15.07
CA GLN A 13 25.12 -2.76 16.19
C GLN A 13 24.32 -2.31 17.41
N LEU A 14 23.21 -1.60 17.22
CA LEU A 14 22.33 -1.20 18.33
C LEU A 14 21.65 -2.41 18.98
N CYS A 15 21.21 -3.39 18.20
CA CYS A 15 20.62 -4.65 18.70
C CYS A 15 21.61 -5.38 19.60
N GLU A 16 22.85 -5.58 19.12
CA GLU A 16 23.91 -6.24 19.88
C GLU A 16 24.26 -5.49 21.16
N LYS A 17 24.50 -4.18 21.04
CA LYS A 17 24.92 -3.33 22.17
C LYS A 17 23.88 -3.28 23.30
N ASN A 18 22.60 -3.30 22.95
CA ASN A 18 21.52 -3.08 23.90
C ASN A 18 20.73 -4.37 24.21
N SER A 19 21.07 -5.50 23.60
CA SER A 19 20.31 -6.75 23.66
C SER A 19 18.81 -6.54 23.39
N LYS A 20 18.51 -5.79 22.30
CA LYS A 20 17.16 -5.43 21.87
C LYS A 20 16.92 -5.91 20.44
N ASP A 21 15.69 -6.32 20.16
CA ASP A 21 15.22 -6.59 18.80
C ASP A 21 14.70 -5.25 18.20
N LEU A 22 15.60 -4.53 17.53
CA LEU A 22 15.27 -3.30 16.81
C LEU A 22 15.25 -3.60 15.32
N HIS A 23 14.29 -3.02 14.62
CA HIS A 23 14.17 -3.21 13.18
C HIS A 23 13.48 -2.03 12.50
N LEU A 24 13.73 -1.89 11.20
CA LEU A 24 13.12 -0.91 10.32
C LEU A 24 12.08 -1.62 9.43
N GLY A 25 10.84 -1.13 9.41
CA GLY A 25 9.82 -1.55 8.47
C GLY A 25 9.77 -0.59 7.29
N LEU A 26 9.98 -1.11 6.08
CA LEU A 26 9.76 -0.37 4.84
C LEU A 26 8.30 -0.55 4.44
N GLU A 27 7.65 0.52 4.04
CA GLU A 27 6.22 0.51 3.75
C GLU A 27 5.96 0.49 2.25
N PRO A 28 5.35 -0.58 1.71
CA PRO A 28 4.76 -0.54 0.39
C PRO A 28 3.64 0.50 0.37
N GLU A 29 3.71 1.44 -0.56
CA GLU A 29 2.81 2.59 -0.57
C GLU A 29 2.53 3.01 -2.02
N PRO A 30 1.28 3.34 -2.37
CA PRO A 30 0.96 3.90 -3.67
C PRO A 30 1.85 5.10 -4.01
N LEU A 31 2.41 5.12 -5.22
CA LEU A 31 3.42 6.08 -5.70
C LEU A 31 4.77 6.02 -4.98
N GLY A 32 4.99 5.02 -4.12
CA GLY A 32 6.27 4.71 -3.49
C GLY A 32 7.26 4.05 -4.43
N TRP A 33 8.39 3.60 -3.90
CA TRP A 33 9.39 2.86 -4.70
C TRP A 33 8.91 1.43 -5.03
N PHE A 34 8.08 0.88 -4.23
CA PHE A 34 7.33 -0.35 -4.43
C PHE A 34 5.95 -0.19 -3.79
N GLU A 35 4.92 -0.63 -4.50
CA GLU A 35 3.53 -0.37 -4.15
C GLU A 35 2.79 -1.63 -3.69
N ASN A 36 3.24 -2.80 -4.16
CA ASN A 36 2.55 -4.09 -3.99
C ASN A 36 3.53 -5.20 -3.57
N THR A 37 2.99 -6.37 -3.25
CA THR A 37 3.78 -7.52 -2.78
C THR A 37 4.83 -8.00 -3.78
N PRO A 38 4.55 -8.17 -5.09
CA PRO A 38 5.57 -8.55 -6.06
C PRO A 38 6.73 -7.56 -6.16
N GLU A 39 6.44 -6.27 -6.14
CA GLU A 39 7.46 -5.22 -6.19
C GLU A 39 8.29 -5.19 -4.90
N THR A 40 7.64 -5.38 -3.75
CA THR A 40 8.30 -5.52 -2.45
C THR A 40 9.30 -6.67 -2.48
N ILE A 41 8.89 -7.85 -2.94
CA ILE A 41 9.78 -9.02 -3.06
C ILE A 41 10.95 -8.70 -3.98
N SER A 42 10.69 -8.14 -5.16
CA SER A 42 11.73 -7.73 -6.12
C SER A 42 12.72 -6.73 -5.51
N PHE A 43 12.24 -5.79 -4.69
CA PHE A 43 13.11 -4.87 -3.96
C PHE A 43 14.01 -5.59 -2.96
N PHE A 44 13.47 -6.51 -2.15
CA PHE A 44 14.26 -7.29 -1.18
C PHE A 44 15.27 -8.19 -1.88
N ASP A 45 14.92 -8.81 -2.99
CA ASP A 45 15.85 -9.61 -3.80
C ASP A 45 17.02 -8.76 -4.31
N ARG A 46 16.73 -7.57 -4.84
CA ARG A 46 17.76 -6.61 -5.23
C ARG A 46 18.60 -6.14 -4.04
N PHE A 47 18.00 -5.93 -2.88
CA PHE A 47 18.71 -5.55 -1.67
C PHE A 47 19.69 -6.66 -1.25
N ARG A 48 19.22 -7.91 -1.21
CA ARG A 48 20.01 -9.09 -0.88
C ARG A 48 21.10 -9.38 -1.92
N SER A 49 20.89 -9.08 -3.18
CA SER A 49 21.93 -9.25 -4.22
C SER A 49 23.17 -8.39 -3.95
N VAL A 50 23.03 -7.29 -3.20
CA VAL A 50 24.11 -6.36 -2.86
C VAL A 50 24.69 -6.65 -1.46
N HIS A 51 23.85 -7.03 -0.50
CA HIS A 51 24.20 -7.09 0.91
C HIS A 51 24.13 -8.49 1.53
N GLY A 52 23.70 -9.50 0.75
CA GLY A 52 23.36 -10.82 1.28
C GLY A 52 22.14 -10.73 2.22
N ASP A 53 21.97 -11.73 3.05
CA ASP A 53 20.90 -11.86 4.05
C ASP A 53 21.22 -11.20 5.41
N SER A 54 22.33 -10.49 5.49
CA SER A 54 22.89 -9.94 6.73
C SER A 54 21.95 -8.99 7.47
N TYR A 55 20.93 -8.46 6.79
CA TYR A 55 20.02 -7.46 7.35
C TYR A 55 18.55 -7.93 7.40
N ASP A 56 18.28 -9.18 7.07
CA ASP A 56 16.91 -9.73 7.06
C ASP A 56 16.25 -9.70 8.45
N SER A 57 17.05 -9.72 9.51
CA SER A 57 16.55 -9.61 10.89
C SER A 57 16.20 -8.19 11.31
N VAL A 58 16.76 -7.17 10.65
CA VAL A 58 16.62 -5.76 11.06
C VAL A 58 15.95 -4.88 10.02
N ILE A 59 15.71 -5.38 8.81
CA ILE A 59 14.96 -4.69 7.78
C ILE A 59 13.82 -5.60 7.33
N GLY A 60 12.61 -5.13 7.42
CA GLY A 60 11.41 -5.85 7.03
C GLY A 60 10.37 -4.89 6.45
N VAL A 61 9.13 -5.30 6.46
CA VAL A 61 7.99 -4.56 5.91
C VAL A 61 7.14 -3.98 7.04
N ASN A 62 6.77 -2.71 6.93
CA ASN A 62 5.59 -2.18 7.57
C ASN A 62 4.38 -2.51 6.67
N TYR A 63 3.57 -3.45 7.09
CA TYR A 63 2.41 -3.92 6.32
C TYR A 63 1.21 -3.01 6.59
N ASP A 64 0.95 -2.07 5.69
CA ASP A 64 -0.27 -1.27 5.76
C ASP A 64 -1.41 -1.94 5.00
N THR A 65 -2.48 -2.26 5.71
CA THR A 65 -3.62 -2.98 5.14
C THR A 65 -4.41 -2.12 4.14
N CYS A 66 -4.39 -0.79 4.29
CA CYS A 66 -5.01 0.13 3.33
C CYS A 66 -4.25 0.13 2.01
N HIS A 67 -2.91 0.27 2.05
CA HIS A 67 -2.09 0.37 0.84
C HIS A 67 -2.21 -0.89 -0.03
N LEU A 68 -2.15 -2.07 0.58
CA LEU A 68 -2.28 -3.33 -0.16
C LEU A 68 -3.72 -3.62 -0.60
N ALA A 69 -4.72 -3.15 0.18
CA ALA A 69 -6.12 -3.21 -0.24
C ALA A 69 -6.37 -2.38 -1.49
N ILE A 70 -5.80 -1.16 -1.60
CA ILE A 70 -5.89 -0.33 -2.81
C ILE A 70 -5.36 -1.06 -4.04
N GLU A 71 -4.27 -1.82 -3.90
CA GLU A 71 -3.67 -2.63 -4.96
C GLU A 71 -4.48 -3.90 -5.31
N TYR A 72 -5.66 -4.07 -4.73
CA TYR A 72 -6.52 -5.26 -4.92
C TYR A 72 -5.88 -6.57 -4.47
N GLU A 73 -4.90 -6.50 -3.58
CA GLU A 73 -4.26 -7.68 -3.03
C GLU A 73 -5.10 -8.38 -1.96
N SER A 74 -5.01 -9.70 -1.94
CA SER A 74 -5.48 -10.52 -0.83
C SER A 74 -4.44 -10.48 0.29
N ALA A 75 -4.84 -10.06 1.48
CA ALA A 75 -3.92 -10.02 2.63
C ALA A 75 -3.34 -11.41 2.97
N ILE A 76 -4.14 -12.48 2.81
CA ILE A 76 -3.68 -13.86 3.07
C ILE A 76 -2.58 -14.25 2.08
N ASP A 77 -2.80 -13.98 0.79
CA ASP A 77 -1.84 -14.34 -0.26
C ASP A 77 -0.58 -13.48 -0.15
N SER A 78 -0.72 -12.18 0.07
CA SER A 78 0.36 -11.23 0.26
C SER A 78 1.27 -11.65 1.44
N LEU A 79 0.70 -11.89 2.61
CA LEU A 79 1.45 -12.32 3.80
C LEU A 79 2.13 -13.69 3.59
N SER A 80 1.45 -14.61 2.88
CA SER A 80 2.02 -15.90 2.51
C SER A 80 3.24 -15.74 1.60
N GLU A 81 3.16 -14.87 0.58
CA GLU A 81 4.28 -14.61 -0.34
C GLU A 81 5.44 -13.91 0.37
N LEU A 82 5.19 -12.91 1.21
CA LEU A 82 6.25 -12.27 2.01
C LEU A 82 6.96 -13.29 2.92
N SER A 83 6.19 -14.16 3.58
CA SER A 83 6.74 -15.23 4.44
C SER A 83 7.57 -16.24 3.66
N LYS A 84 7.11 -16.71 2.48
CA LYS A 84 7.85 -17.62 1.62
C LYS A 84 9.19 -17.05 1.15
N ASN A 85 9.25 -15.74 1.01
CA ASN A 85 10.46 -15.02 0.61
C ASN A 85 11.31 -14.55 1.81
N ASN A 86 11.04 -15.06 3.02
CA ASN A 86 11.74 -14.71 4.26
C ASN A 86 11.78 -13.19 4.51
N ILE A 87 10.73 -12.46 4.16
CA ILE A 87 10.61 -11.04 4.43
C ILE A 87 9.87 -10.86 5.77
N ARG A 88 10.56 -10.27 6.73
CA ARG A 88 10.03 -9.99 8.06
C ARG A 88 8.91 -8.95 7.98
N ILE A 89 7.80 -9.20 8.68
CA ILE A 89 6.82 -8.16 8.99
C ILE A 89 7.25 -7.46 10.26
N SER A 90 7.67 -6.21 10.10
CA SER A 90 8.16 -5.36 11.20
C SER A 90 7.02 -4.69 11.95
N LYS A 91 5.94 -4.36 11.26
CA LYS A 91 4.80 -3.64 11.81
C LYS A 91 3.56 -3.89 10.95
N PHE A 92 2.40 -3.77 11.56
CA PHE A 92 1.11 -3.63 10.87
C PHE A 92 0.53 -2.24 11.11
N HIS A 93 0.10 -1.57 10.05
CA HIS A 93 -0.88 -0.50 10.10
C HIS A 93 -2.24 -1.09 9.75
N LEU A 94 -3.20 -0.97 10.68
CA LEU A 94 -4.53 -1.54 10.54
C LEU A 94 -5.53 -0.44 10.19
N SER A 95 -5.76 -0.26 8.92
CA SER A 95 -6.75 0.66 8.34
C SER A 95 -7.38 0.05 7.10
N SER A 96 -8.44 0.64 6.58
CA SER A 96 -9.11 0.23 5.36
C SER A 96 -9.06 1.34 4.32
N ALA A 97 -8.94 0.96 3.05
CA ALA A 97 -9.21 1.86 1.93
C ALA A 97 -10.72 2.08 1.80
N LEU A 98 -11.10 3.23 1.25
CA LEU A 98 -12.48 3.48 0.86
C LEU A 98 -12.78 2.71 -0.44
N LYS A 99 -13.85 1.92 -0.43
CA LYS A 99 -14.30 1.16 -1.59
C LYS A 99 -15.69 1.63 -2.04
N LEU A 100 -15.91 1.74 -3.34
CA LEU A 100 -17.20 2.12 -3.91
C LEU A 100 -17.34 1.61 -5.35
N LYS A 101 -18.60 1.53 -5.81
CA LYS A 101 -18.90 1.45 -7.23
C LYS A 101 -19.04 2.87 -7.75
N PRO A 102 -18.23 3.30 -8.74
CA PRO A 102 -18.32 4.65 -9.25
C PRO A 102 -19.60 4.82 -10.09
N ASP A 103 -20.45 5.74 -9.67
CA ASP A 103 -21.58 6.29 -10.40
C ASP A 103 -21.66 7.79 -10.14
N GLN A 104 -22.58 8.49 -10.75
CA GLN A 104 -22.66 9.95 -10.61
C GLN A 104 -22.88 10.39 -9.16
N ILE A 105 -23.64 9.64 -8.38
CA ILE A 105 -23.94 9.95 -6.95
C ILE A 105 -22.64 9.78 -6.12
N ALA A 106 -21.90 8.69 -6.39
CA ALA A 106 -20.64 8.42 -5.72
C ALA A 106 -19.59 9.50 -6.03
N ILE A 107 -19.47 9.87 -7.31
CA ILE A 107 -18.55 10.94 -7.75
C ILE A 107 -18.91 12.29 -7.11
N ASP A 108 -20.18 12.66 -7.11
CA ASP A 108 -20.62 13.92 -6.47
C ASP A 108 -20.36 13.92 -4.96
N THR A 109 -20.49 12.77 -4.32
CA THR A 109 -20.15 12.62 -2.90
C THR A 109 -18.64 12.73 -2.67
N LEU A 110 -17.81 12.08 -3.51
CA LEU A 110 -16.35 12.13 -3.42
C LEU A 110 -15.76 13.53 -3.59
N LYS A 111 -16.45 14.42 -4.33
CA LYS A 111 -16.01 15.82 -4.48
C LYS A 111 -15.84 16.56 -3.14
N ALA A 112 -16.61 16.18 -2.13
CA ALA A 112 -16.50 16.76 -0.79
C ALA A 112 -15.26 16.29 -0.01
N TYR A 113 -14.56 15.25 -0.49
CA TYR A 113 -13.36 14.69 0.12
C TYR A 113 -12.06 15.14 -0.56
N GLN A 114 -12.16 15.98 -1.59
CA GLN A 114 -10.99 16.57 -2.22
C GLN A 114 -10.32 17.55 -1.25
N GLU A 115 -9.00 17.50 -1.19
CA GLU A 115 -8.18 18.43 -0.42
C GLU A 115 -6.85 18.71 -1.12
N ASP A 116 -6.18 19.81 -0.73
CA ASP A 116 -4.96 20.28 -1.39
C ASP A 116 -3.67 19.81 -0.70
N VAL A 117 -3.76 19.12 0.45
CA VAL A 117 -2.59 18.81 1.30
C VAL A 117 -2.09 17.40 1.06
N TYR A 118 -3.00 16.42 1.00
CA TYR A 118 -2.66 15.01 0.82
C TYR A 118 -3.18 14.48 -0.50
N LEU A 119 -2.39 13.64 -1.15
CA LEU A 119 -2.82 12.91 -2.34
C LEU A 119 -3.68 11.71 -1.94
N HIS A 120 -4.81 11.55 -2.60
CA HIS A 120 -5.72 10.42 -2.42
C HIS A 120 -5.75 9.60 -3.69
N GLN A 121 -4.79 8.68 -3.84
CA GLN A 121 -4.70 7.82 -5.02
C GLN A 121 -6.01 7.05 -5.23
N VAL A 122 -6.38 6.89 -6.48
CA VAL A 122 -7.54 6.08 -6.87
C VAL A 122 -7.10 4.97 -7.79
N ILE A 123 -7.48 3.74 -7.46
CA ILE A 123 -7.28 2.60 -8.35
C ILE A 123 -8.66 2.06 -8.72
N GLY A 124 -8.97 2.14 -10.01
CA GLY A 124 -10.21 1.66 -10.59
C GLY A 124 -10.05 0.29 -11.23
N LYS A 125 -10.96 -0.62 -10.94
CA LYS A 125 -11.06 -1.93 -11.58
C LYS A 125 -12.16 -1.91 -12.60
N LEU A 126 -11.83 -2.24 -13.84
CA LEU A 126 -12.76 -2.35 -14.94
C LEU A 126 -13.56 -3.67 -14.89
N ASN A 127 -14.70 -3.72 -15.56
CA ASN A 127 -15.51 -4.94 -15.68
C ASN A 127 -14.77 -6.09 -16.39
N ASN A 128 -13.81 -5.79 -17.26
CA ASN A 128 -12.95 -6.78 -17.91
C ASN A 128 -11.76 -7.23 -17.05
N GLY A 129 -11.62 -6.71 -15.81
CA GLY A 129 -10.54 -6.99 -14.89
C GLY A 129 -9.31 -6.09 -15.04
N GLY A 130 -9.30 -5.18 -16.01
CA GLY A 130 -8.24 -4.19 -16.18
C GLY A 130 -8.17 -3.21 -14.99
N ILE A 131 -6.99 -2.63 -14.78
CA ILE A 131 -6.73 -1.68 -13.69
C ILE A 131 -6.33 -0.33 -14.28
N VAL A 132 -6.96 0.73 -13.79
CA VAL A 132 -6.64 2.12 -14.09
C VAL A 132 -6.20 2.81 -12.82
N ARG A 133 -5.11 3.58 -12.88
CA ARG A 133 -4.51 4.26 -11.73
C ARG A 133 -4.56 5.76 -11.92
N TYR A 134 -5.02 6.46 -10.91
CA TYR A 134 -4.99 7.91 -10.82
C TYR A 134 -4.11 8.33 -9.66
N LYS A 135 -3.29 9.32 -9.92
CA LYS A 135 -2.38 9.85 -8.90
C LYS A 135 -3.12 10.50 -7.74
N ASP A 136 -4.25 11.13 -8.05
CA ASP A 136 -5.05 11.82 -7.05
C ASP A 136 -6.54 11.72 -7.36
N LEU A 137 -7.38 11.90 -6.35
CA LEU A 137 -8.84 11.86 -6.45
C LEU A 137 -9.42 12.89 -7.45
N PRO A 138 -8.94 14.16 -7.51
CA PRO A 138 -9.38 15.09 -8.55
C PRO A 138 -9.16 14.57 -9.97
N ASP A 139 -8.04 13.90 -10.23
CA ASP A 139 -7.75 13.35 -11.55
C ASP A 139 -8.78 12.28 -11.93
N ALA A 140 -9.10 11.38 -11.00
CA ALA A 140 -10.09 10.34 -11.21
C ALA A 140 -11.50 10.90 -11.43
N ILE A 141 -11.90 11.92 -10.63
CA ILE A 141 -13.20 12.57 -10.75
C ILE A 141 -13.33 13.31 -12.09
N ASN A 142 -12.27 13.98 -12.56
CA ASN A 142 -12.28 14.73 -13.82
C ASN A 142 -12.32 13.82 -15.06
N ASP A 143 -11.74 12.60 -14.94
CA ASP A 143 -11.73 11.62 -16.04
C ASP A 143 -13.00 10.76 -16.08
N PHE A 144 -13.81 10.81 -15.03
CA PHE A 144 -15.03 10.00 -14.95
C PHE A 144 -16.11 10.49 -15.91
N ASP A 145 -16.58 9.60 -16.79
CA ASP A 145 -17.72 9.80 -17.68
C ASP A 145 -18.78 8.73 -17.37
N SER A 146 -19.95 9.17 -16.90
CA SER A 146 -21.05 8.26 -16.55
C SER A 146 -21.57 7.42 -17.71
N ASP A 147 -21.49 7.96 -18.93
CA ASP A 147 -22.01 7.30 -20.14
C ASP A 147 -21.03 6.26 -20.69
N LEU A 148 -19.74 6.41 -20.36
CA LEU A 148 -18.66 5.50 -20.77
C LEU A 148 -18.12 4.65 -19.61
N ASN A 149 -18.77 4.71 -18.45
CA ASN A 149 -18.31 4.07 -17.24
C ASN A 149 -18.28 2.53 -17.36
N ASP A 150 -17.08 1.97 -17.39
CA ASP A 150 -16.81 0.51 -17.39
C ASP A 150 -16.17 0.02 -16.08
N TYR A 151 -16.19 0.82 -15.02
CA TYR A 151 -15.62 0.42 -13.74
C TYR A 151 -16.59 -0.46 -12.94
N SER A 152 -16.06 -1.56 -12.41
CA SER A 152 -16.75 -2.40 -11.43
C SER A 152 -16.59 -1.86 -10.00
N GLU A 153 -15.43 -1.24 -9.71
CA GLU A 153 -15.06 -0.80 -8.38
C GLU A 153 -13.97 0.28 -8.45
N TRP A 154 -14.03 1.26 -7.56
CA TRP A 154 -12.91 2.14 -7.21
C TRP A 154 -12.47 1.88 -5.78
N ARG A 155 -11.16 1.96 -5.54
CA ARG A 155 -10.55 2.04 -4.22
C ARG A 155 -9.80 3.36 -4.11
N VAL A 156 -10.06 4.07 -3.02
CA VAL A 156 -9.50 5.40 -2.77
C VAL A 156 -8.63 5.33 -1.52
N HIS A 157 -7.44 5.91 -1.60
CA HIS A 157 -6.49 5.96 -0.52
C HIS A 157 -6.94 6.92 0.57
N PHE A 158 -7.79 6.42 1.45
CA PHE A 158 -8.13 7.02 2.73
C PHE A 158 -7.85 6.00 3.82
N HIS A 159 -7.23 6.43 4.91
CA HIS A 159 -7.01 5.55 6.07
C HIS A 159 -8.27 5.51 6.94
N ILE A 160 -9.21 4.67 6.58
CA ILE A 160 -10.43 4.48 7.35
C ILE A 160 -10.14 3.56 8.54
N PRO A 161 -10.42 3.98 9.80
CA PRO A 161 -10.24 3.13 10.95
C PRO A 161 -11.10 1.87 10.86
N LEU A 162 -10.56 0.69 11.24
CA LEU A 162 -11.27 -0.59 11.13
C LEU A 162 -12.60 -0.65 11.90
N HIS A 163 -12.79 0.21 12.90
CA HIS A 163 -14.04 0.30 13.67
C HIS A 163 -15.07 1.27 13.05
N ALA A 164 -14.67 2.00 12.01
CA ALA A 164 -15.59 2.89 11.31
C ALA A 164 -16.41 2.10 10.28
N SER A 165 -17.67 2.49 10.14
CA SER A 165 -18.53 2.03 9.07
C SER A 165 -18.91 3.25 8.25
N PRO A 166 -18.30 3.49 7.11
CA PRO A 166 -18.54 4.69 6.32
C PRO A 166 -20.01 4.82 5.90
N GLY A 167 -20.69 3.71 5.62
CA GLY A 167 -22.11 3.71 5.28
C GLY A 167 -22.46 4.37 3.94
N GLY A 168 -23.73 4.30 3.54
CA GLY A 168 -24.21 4.91 2.30
C GLY A 168 -23.67 4.17 1.06
N ILE A 169 -22.98 4.92 0.19
CA ILE A 169 -22.40 4.40 -1.06
C ILE A 169 -21.01 3.76 -0.88
N PHE A 170 -20.43 3.85 0.30
CA PHE A 170 -19.09 3.36 0.61
C PHE A 170 -19.16 2.04 1.37
N ASP A 171 -18.21 1.16 1.03
CA ASP A 171 -17.93 -0.11 1.70
C ASP A 171 -16.57 -0.09 2.40
#